data_db4ab03d6c9a624a165c05fbc8b34851
#
_entry.id   db4ab03d6c9a624a165c05fbc8b34851
#
_cell.length_a   1.000
_cell.length_b   1.000
_cell.length_c   1.000
_cell.angle_alpha   90.00
_cell.angle_beta   90.00
_cell.angle_gamma   90.00
#
_symmetry.space_group_name_H-M   'P 1'
#
loop_
_entity.id
_entity.type
_entity.pdbx_description
1 polymer ?
#
loop_
_entity_poly.entity_id
_entity_poly.type
_entity_poly.pdbx_seq_one_letter_code
_entity_poly.pdbx_strand_id
1 'polypeptide(L)'
;CNYRYFDVKNLSHTKVKLMERNKLPKVLVVDVNAWKEDSGSNTLMDIFRCWDPTRLALVYTSSQTPCTSVCNNFFQISENQVLKSIYHPMMKVGCVVESSTNNDSVDAQEERKRYSHAHKNHAKWMRLAREVVWKLGHWKTQALKKFIKDFDPDIIFVPVFPYAYIARIQEHIIKITGKPTVCYLADDNYSYDGCVDVIDYIHRFWVRQYVGSLSRTCNQMFVIVDKEKEDTDSRFGTNSVILTKSVDFKGKTYIEKKPNNPIKFVYTGSLAIGRDKTLACLADAINKVSLDQAKAELYIYSQTTPSDDIMSRIDHKHSHFCGCVPYQDIQKILQDSDVVIFAEALEGKEANIAKLSFSTKITDYISNGKCVLAIGKRDIAPIDYFLKYDSGLVATTNDEILKQVVSIIEDPDIIRVYGMCIEVVIQHQI
;
A
#
# COMPACT_ATOMS: atom_id res chain seq x y z
N CYS A 1 13.19 17.47 29.38
CA CYS A 1 12.87 17.02 28.00
C CYS A 1 12.70 18.26 27.14
N ASN A 2 13.73 18.58 26.32
CA ASN A 2 13.70 19.75 25.46
C ASN A 2 13.21 19.33 24.07
N TYR A 3 11.93 19.55 23.81
CA TYR A 3 11.43 19.54 22.45
C TYR A 3 11.90 20.83 21.75
N ARG A 4 12.79 20.72 20.78
CA ARG A 4 13.02 21.82 19.83
C ARG A 4 11.78 21.90 18.94
N TYR A 5 10.91 22.84 19.25
CA TYR A 5 9.91 23.32 18.31
C TYR A 5 10.64 23.83 17.08
N PHE A 6 10.47 23.19 15.96
CA PHE A 6 10.74 23.82 14.67
C PHE A 6 9.79 24.99 14.55
N ASP A 7 10.36 26.17 14.44
CA ASP A 7 9.61 27.44 14.40
C ASP A 7 8.82 27.53 13.09
N VAL A 8 7.55 27.12 13.15
CA VAL A 8 6.60 27.10 12.04
C VAL A 8 6.20 28.54 11.60
N LYS A 9 6.62 29.58 12.32
CA LYS A 9 6.29 30.97 11.99
C LYS A 9 6.95 31.48 10.70
N ASN A 10 7.97 30.82 10.18
CA ASN A 10 8.63 31.20 8.93
C ASN A 10 8.09 30.52 7.66
N LEU A 11 7.18 29.56 7.78
CA LEU A 11 6.55 28.89 6.63
C LEU A 11 5.21 29.53 6.20
N SER A 12 4.74 30.57 6.92
CA SER A 12 3.40 31.16 6.68
C SER A 12 3.30 32.05 5.43
N HIS A 13 4.35 32.22 4.64
CA HIS A 13 4.31 33.08 3.45
C HIS A 13 4.73 32.44 2.13
N THR A 14 5.05 31.17 2.09
CA THR A 14 5.10 30.47 0.81
C THR A 14 3.65 30.08 0.46
N LYS A 15 2.90 31.01 -0.11
CA LYS A 15 1.70 30.68 -0.88
C LYS A 15 2.18 29.68 -1.93
N VAL A 16 2.00 28.38 -1.70
CA VAL A 16 2.05 27.38 -2.75
C VAL A 16 0.94 27.81 -3.72
N LYS A 17 1.39 28.49 -4.77
CA LYS A 17 0.50 28.90 -5.87
C LYS A 17 -0.03 27.59 -6.39
N LEU A 18 -1.31 27.27 -6.13
CA LEU A 18 -1.98 26.11 -6.70
C LEU A 18 -1.75 26.21 -8.21
N MET A 19 -0.84 25.39 -8.73
CA MET A 19 -0.61 25.33 -10.17
C MET A 19 -1.93 24.87 -10.80
N GLU A 20 -2.38 25.58 -11.81
CA GLU A 20 -3.54 25.14 -12.58
C GLU A 20 -3.27 23.73 -13.10
N ARG A 21 -4.22 22.82 -12.98
CA ARG A 21 -4.07 21.38 -13.35
C ARG A 21 -3.50 21.18 -14.76
N ASN A 22 -3.85 22.06 -15.68
CA ASN A 22 -3.36 22.05 -17.06
C ASN A 22 -1.91 22.53 -17.23
N LYS A 23 -1.28 23.08 -16.18
CA LYS A 23 0.14 23.50 -16.17
C LYS A 23 1.07 22.48 -15.52
N LEU A 24 0.51 21.42 -14.90
CA LEU A 24 1.32 20.32 -14.39
C LEU A 24 1.97 19.54 -15.56
N PRO A 25 3.16 18.93 -15.36
CA PRO A 25 3.85 18.19 -16.42
C PRO A 25 3.04 16.99 -16.91
N LYS A 26 3.29 16.57 -18.16
CA LYS A 26 2.80 15.30 -18.67
C LYS A 26 3.61 14.15 -18.07
N VAL A 27 2.96 13.24 -17.36
CA VAL A 27 3.61 12.13 -16.66
C VAL A 27 3.22 10.80 -17.27
N LEU A 28 4.21 10.01 -17.65
CA LEU A 28 4.03 8.61 -18.02
C LEU A 28 4.39 7.73 -16.82
N VAL A 29 3.40 7.03 -16.29
CA VAL A 29 3.57 6.05 -15.21
C VAL A 29 3.75 4.66 -15.80
N VAL A 30 4.70 3.87 -15.28
CA VAL A 30 4.94 2.49 -15.72
C VAL A 30 4.69 1.54 -14.56
N ASP A 31 3.47 0.99 -14.51
CA ASP A 31 2.92 0.22 -13.39
C ASP A 31 2.74 -1.27 -13.74
N VAL A 32 2.53 -2.10 -12.74
CA VAL A 32 2.08 -3.49 -12.90
C VAL A 32 0.57 -3.57 -13.08
N ASN A 33 -0.19 -2.76 -12.35
CA ASN A 33 -1.63 -2.85 -12.24
C ASN A 33 -2.38 -1.80 -13.07
N ALA A 34 -3.55 -2.17 -13.56
CA ALA A 34 -4.53 -1.20 -14.03
C ALA A 34 -5.07 -0.38 -12.84
N TRP A 35 -5.29 0.92 -13.04
CA TRP A 35 -5.88 1.76 -12.01
C TRP A 35 -7.40 1.60 -11.96
N LYS A 36 -7.92 1.27 -10.76
CA LYS A 36 -9.35 1.04 -10.51
C LYS A 36 -9.79 1.73 -9.22
N GLU A 37 -10.83 2.53 -9.29
CA GLU A 37 -11.39 3.24 -8.13
C GLU A 37 -12.10 2.32 -7.13
N ASP A 38 -12.60 1.18 -7.60
CA ASP A 38 -13.31 0.18 -6.80
C ASP A 38 -12.41 -0.85 -6.09
N SER A 39 -11.11 -0.80 -6.34
CA SER A 39 -10.15 -1.78 -5.81
C SER A 39 -9.54 -1.44 -4.45
N GLY A 40 -10.10 -0.47 -3.75
CA GLY A 40 -9.53 0.02 -2.49
C GLY A 40 -8.40 1.05 -2.73
N SER A 41 -7.63 1.34 -1.72
CA SER A 41 -6.61 2.38 -1.77
C SER A 41 -5.54 2.10 -2.82
N ASN A 42 -5.55 2.85 -3.92
CA ASN A 42 -4.44 2.92 -4.86
C ASN A 42 -3.64 4.21 -4.61
N THR A 43 -2.52 4.08 -3.93
CA THR A 43 -1.65 5.21 -3.53
C THR A 43 -1.24 6.08 -4.72
N LEU A 44 -0.97 5.46 -5.90
CA LEU A 44 -0.57 6.20 -7.09
C LEU A 44 -1.72 7.06 -7.63
N MET A 45 -2.95 6.54 -7.66
CA MET A 45 -4.11 7.36 -8.06
C MET A 45 -4.31 8.55 -7.11
N ASP A 46 -4.11 8.35 -5.80
CA ASP A 46 -4.23 9.43 -4.82
C ASP A 46 -3.15 10.50 -5.02
N ILE A 47 -1.90 10.10 -5.33
CA ILE A 47 -0.81 11.03 -5.66
C ILE A 47 -1.16 11.87 -6.89
N PHE A 48 -1.74 11.27 -7.92
CA PHE A 48 -2.04 11.94 -9.18
C PHE A 48 -3.44 12.54 -9.28
N ARG A 49 -4.26 12.45 -8.24
CA ARG A 49 -5.66 12.94 -8.24
C ARG A 49 -5.82 14.41 -8.64
N CYS A 50 -4.81 15.23 -8.37
CA CYS A 50 -4.81 16.65 -8.71
C CYS A 50 -4.37 16.96 -10.15
N TRP A 51 -3.91 15.95 -10.93
CA TRP A 51 -3.52 16.14 -12.33
C TRP A 51 -4.73 16.28 -13.25
N ASP A 52 -4.51 16.92 -14.38
CA ASP A 52 -5.43 16.80 -15.51
C ASP A 52 -5.31 15.38 -16.09
N PRO A 53 -6.40 14.61 -16.21
CA PRO A 53 -6.36 13.24 -16.70
C PRO A 53 -5.76 13.08 -18.10
N THR A 54 -5.80 14.13 -18.93
CA THR A 54 -5.20 14.14 -20.28
C THR A 54 -3.68 14.28 -20.24
N ARG A 55 -3.13 14.71 -19.11
CA ARG A 55 -1.68 14.87 -18.89
C ARG A 55 -1.05 13.69 -18.14
N LEU A 56 -1.83 12.62 -17.94
CA LEU A 56 -1.36 11.35 -17.40
C LEU A 56 -1.48 10.26 -18.46
N ALA A 57 -0.47 9.39 -18.51
CA ALA A 57 -0.52 8.15 -19.27
C ALA A 57 0.00 7.00 -18.39
N LEU A 58 -0.62 5.84 -18.54
CA LEU A 58 -0.28 4.61 -17.81
C LEU A 58 0.10 3.51 -18.78
N VAL A 59 1.33 3.00 -18.70
CA VAL A 59 1.72 1.72 -19.29
C VAL A 59 1.67 0.67 -18.17
N TYR A 60 0.92 -0.40 -18.37
CA TYR A 60 0.73 -1.42 -17.32
C TYR A 60 0.72 -2.84 -17.90
N THR A 61 0.87 -3.85 -17.01
CA THR A 61 1.10 -5.24 -17.42
C THR A 61 0.00 -6.22 -17.01
N SER A 62 -0.93 -5.84 -16.14
CA SER A 62 -2.07 -6.71 -15.78
C SER A 62 -3.09 -6.78 -16.93
N SER A 63 -3.86 -7.88 -16.98
CA SER A 63 -4.92 -8.04 -17.97
C SER A 63 -6.22 -7.33 -17.61
N GLN A 64 -6.25 -6.62 -16.49
CA GLN A 64 -7.44 -5.90 -16.03
C GLN A 64 -7.68 -4.64 -16.88
N THR A 65 -8.96 -4.28 -17.01
CA THR A 65 -9.36 -3.02 -17.66
C THR A 65 -9.30 -1.87 -16.66
N PRO A 66 -8.71 -0.70 -17.00
CA PRO A 66 -8.73 0.46 -16.12
C PRO A 66 -10.15 0.96 -15.89
N CYS A 67 -10.44 1.41 -14.65
CA CYS A 67 -11.71 2.04 -14.31
C CYS A 67 -11.42 3.20 -13.36
N THR A 68 -11.06 4.36 -13.93
CA THR A 68 -10.67 5.55 -13.18
C THR A 68 -10.92 6.82 -13.95
N SER A 69 -11.19 7.89 -13.23
CA SER A 69 -11.29 9.27 -13.72
C SER A 69 -9.96 10.04 -13.67
N VAL A 70 -8.93 9.45 -13.04
CA VAL A 70 -7.64 10.13 -12.80
C VAL A 70 -6.75 10.18 -14.04
N CYS A 71 -6.86 9.20 -14.95
CA CYS A 71 -6.04 9.08 -16.16
C CYS A 71 -6.91 8.70 -17.36
N ASN A 72 -6.56 9.23 -18.55
CA ASN A 72 -7.30 8.95 -19.80
C ASN A 72 -6.48 8.16 -20.83
N ASN A 73 -5.18 8.02 -20.66
CA ASN A 73 -4.30 7.42 -21.67
C ASN A 73 -3.71 6.12 -21.12
N PHE A 74 -4.13 4.98 -21.67
CA PHE A 74 -3.72 3.67 -21.18
C PHE A 74 -3.09 2.82 -22.28
N PHE A 75 -1.98 2.16 -21.97
CA PHE A 75 -1.37 1.15 -22.83
C PHE A 75 -1.14 -0.12 -22.04
N GLN A 76 -1.81 -1.19 -22.44
CA GLN A 76 -1.71 -2.51 -21.79
C GLN A 76 -0.70 -3.39 -22.51
N ILE A 77 0.17 -4.07 -21.75
CA ILE A 77 1.04 -5.15 -22.21
C ILE A 77 0.64 -6.41 -21.45
N SER A 78 -0.34 -7.15 -21.95
CA SER A 78 -0.85 -8.34 -21.27
C SER A 78 0.17 -9.47 -21.25
N GLU A 79 0.37 -10.10 -20.07
CA GLU A 79 1.24 -11.27 -19.92
C GLU A 79 0.84 -12.43 -20.83
N ASN A 80 -0.46 -12.63 -21.06
CA ASN A 80 -0.96 -13.63 -22.02
C ASN A 80 -0.50 -13.37 -23.44
N GLN A 81 -0.51 -12.10 -23.89
CA GLN A 81 -0.02 -11.74 -25.20
C GLN A 81 1.50 -11.93 -25.27
N VAL A 82 2.22 -11.58 -24.23
CA VAL A 82 3.68 -11.78 -24.15
C VAL A 82 4.02 -13.27 -24.21
N LEU A 83 3.31 -14.13 -23.49
CA LEU A 83 3.49 -15.58 -23.54
C LEU A 83 3.19 -16.13 -24.94
N LYS A 84 2.06 -15.77 -25.54
CA LYS A 84 1.68 -16.21 -26.90
C LYS A 84 2.69 -15.75 -27.96
N SER A 85 3.31 -14.58 -27.78
CA SER A 85 4.29 -14.02 -28.71
C SER A 85 5.60 -14.84 -28.79
N ILE A 86 5.91 -15.67 -27.81
CA ILE A 86 7.06 -16.58 -27.84
C ILE A 86 6.90 -17.61 -28.94
N TYR A 87 5.66 -18.12 -29.11
CA TYR A 87 5.34 -19.15 -30.13
C TYR A 87 4.82 -18.54 -31.44
N HIS A 88 4.34 -17.30 -31.39
CA HIS A 88 3.80 -16.55 -32.53
C HIS A 88 4.46 -15.17 -32.63
N PRO A 89 5.71 -15.08 -33.15
CA PRO A 89 6.50 -13.82 -33.12
C PRO A 89 5.86 -12.66 -33.88
N MET A 90 4.96 -12.93 -34.84
CA MET A 90 4.24 -11.90 -35.61
C MET A 90 2.97 -11.40 -34.91
N MET A 91 2.64 -11.95 -33.76
CA MET A 91 1.47 -11.50 -32.99
C MET A 91 1.68 -10.09 -32.45
N LYS A 92 0.64 -9.27 -32.54
CA LYS A 92 0.65 -7.93 -31.93
C LYS A 92 0.60 -8.06 -30.40
N VAL A 93 1.57 -7.46 -29.72
CA VAL A 93 1.64 -7.38 -28.26
C VAL A 93 1.51 -5.94 -27.83
N GLY A 94 0.60 -5.70 -26.90
CA GLY A 94 0.28 -4.38 -26.37
C GLY A 94 -0.71 -3.61 -27.24
N CYS A 95 -1.62 -2.92 -26.58
CA CYS A 95 -2.64 -2.08 -27.23
C CYS A 95 -3.03 -0.90 -26.36
N VAL A 96 -3.55 0.14 -26.99
CA VAL A 96 -4.26 1.23 -26.32
C VAL A 96 -5.58 0.68 -25.78
N VAL A 97 -5.93 1.03 -24.56
CA VAL A 97 -7.15 0.61 -23.86
C VAL A 97 -7.89 1.84 -23.36
N GLU A 98 -9.20 1.82 -23.40
CA GLU A 98 -10.05 2.85 -22.83
C GLU A 98 -10.49 2.47 -21.40
N SER A 99 -10.69 3.47 -20.55
CA SER A 99 -11.29 3.28 -19.22
C SER A 99 -12.73 2.79 -19.37
N SER A 100 -13.10 1.73 -18.69
CA SER A 100 -14.45 1.14 -18.78
C SER A 100 -14.89 0.57 -17.46
N THR A 101 -16.19 0.74 -17.14
CA THR A 101 -16.87 0.10 -16.02
C THR A 101 -17.33 -1.33 -16.35
N ASN A 102 -17.18 -1.78 -17.58
CA ASN A 102 -17.59 -3.12 -18.02
C ASN A 102 -16.64 -4.20 -17.53
N ASN A 103 -17.18 -5.41 -17.39
CA ASN A 103 -16.49 -6.57 -16.86
C ASN A 103 -15.13 -6.83 -17.52
N ASP A 104 -14.20 -7.35 -16.69
CA ASP A 104 -12.87 -7.77 -17.12
C ASP A 104 -12.92 -8.69 -18.35
N SER A 105 -11.95 -8.53 -19.24
CA SER A 105 -11.79 -9.36 -20.43
C SER A 105 -11.60 -10.84 -20.08
N VAL A 106 -11.84 -11.73 -21.06
CA VAL A 106 -11.59 -13.17 -20.93
C VAL A 106 -10.14 -13.43 -20.47
N ASP A 107 -9.17 -12.67 -21.00
CA ASP A 107 -7.76 -12.74 -20.58
C ASP A 107 -7.58 -12.40 -19.10
N ALA A 108 -8.31 -11.43 -18.56
CA ALA A 108 -8.26 -11.08 -17.13
C ALA A 108 -8.83 -12.20 -16.23
N GLN A 109 -9.87 -12.88 -16.68
CA GLN A 109 -10.45 -14.02 -15.95
C GLN A 109 -9.49 -15.22 -15.95
N GLU A 110 -8.82 -15.51 -17.06
CA GLU A 110 -7.80 -16.57 -17.15
C GLU A 110 -6.58 -16.25 -16.30
N GLU A 111 -6.15 -14.99 -16.28
CA GLU A 111 -5.05 -14.53 -15.43
C GLU A 111 -5.40 -14.70 -13.95
N ARG A 112 -6.57 -14.28 -13.51
CA ARG A 112 -7.05 -14.49 -12.12
C ARG A 112 -7.08 -15.98 -11.74
N LYS A 113 -7.58 -16.86 -12.62
CA LYS A 113 -7.59 -18.30 -12.38
C LYS A 113 -6.17 -18.87 -12.20
N ARG A 114 -5.21 -18.43 -13.02
CA ARG A 114 -3.80 -18.85 -12.89
C ARG A 114 -3.19 -18.37 -11.58
N TYR A 115 -3.40 -17.11 -11.21
CA TYR A 115 -2.88 -16.58 -9.95
C TYR A 115 -3.54 -17.24 -8.73
N SER A 116 -4.84 -17.49 -8.75
CA SER A 116 -5.51 -18.20 -7.65
C SER A 116 -5.01 -19.64 -7.49
N HIS A 117 -4.70 -20.31 -8.59
CA HIS A 117 -4.09 -21.65 -8.57
C HIS A 117 -2.65 -21.65 -8.06
N ALA A 118 -1.87 -20.64 -8.46
CA ALA A 118 -0.51 -20.44 -7.98
C ALA A 118 -0.47 -20.13 -6.47
N HIS A 119 -1.38 -19.32 -5.97
CA HIS A 119 -1.51 -19.04 -4.54
C HIS A 119 -1.88 -20.27 -3.73
N LYS A 120 -2.86 -21.08 -4.20
CA LYS A 120 -3.26 -22.31 -3.51
C LYS A 120 -2.13 -23.35 -3.42
N ASN A 121 -1.29 -23.43 -4.44
CA ASN A 121 -0.24 -24.46 -4.54
C ASN A 121 1.14 -23.95 -4.09
N HIS A 122 1.26 -22.75 -3.51
CA HIS A 122 2.54 -22.11 -3.16
C HIS A 122 3.61 -22.24 -4.26
N ALA A 123 3.19 -22.13 -5.52
CA ALA A 123 4.04 -22.43 -6.69
C ALA A 123 5.04 -21.29 -6.96
N LYS A 124 6.05 -21.18 -6.10
CA LYS A 124 7.12 -20.16 -6.18
C LYS A 124 7.88 -20.19 -7.49
N TRP A 125 8.04 -21.39 -8.11
CA TRP A 125 8.66 -21.53 -9.42
C TRP A 125 7.92 -20.79 -10.54
N MET A 126 6.60 -20.53 -10.40
CA MET A 126 5.84 -19.74 -11.35
C MET A 126 6.33 -18.29 -11.43
N ARG A 127 6.89 -17.77 -10.34
CA ARG A 127 7.51 -16.43 -10.34
C ARG A 127 8.74 -16.41 -11.26
N LEU A 128 9.59 -17.45 -11.21
CA LEU A 128 10.74 -17.58 -12.12
C LEU A 128 10.28 -17.83 -13.57
N ALA A 129 9.28 -18.69 -13.77
CA ALA A 129 8.71 -18.92 -15.11
C ALA A 129 8.18 -17.62 -15.73
N ARG A 130 7.51 -16.78 -14.94
CA ARG A 130 7.07 -15.46 -15.35
C ARG A 130 8.23 -14.59 -15.83
N GLU A 131 9.34 -14.55 -15.09
CA GLU A 131 10.53 -13.78 -15.50
C GLU A 131 11.11 -14.27 -16.83
N VAL A 132 11.08 -15.58 -17.09
CA VAL A 132 11.51 -16.17 -18.36
C VAL A 132 10.56 -15.77 -19.50
N VAL A 133 9.25 -15.84 -19.28
CA VAL A 133 8.24 -15.40 -20.26
C VAL A 133 8.48 -13.95 -20.67
N TRP A 134 8.64 -13.05 -19.73
CA TRP A 134 8.88 -11.63 -19.99
C TRP A 134 10.27 -11.35 -20.58
N LYS A 135 11.26 -12.22 -20.38
CA LYS A 135 12.56 -12.11 -21.00
C LYS A 135 12.55 -12.54 -22.48
N LEU A 136 11.78 -13.57 -22.82
CA LEU A 136 11.71 -14.15 -24.16
C LEU A 136 10.62 -13.52 -25.05
N GLY A 137 9.58 -12.97 -24.46
CA GLY A 137 8.43 -12.44 -25.19
C GLY A 137 8.70 -11.11 -25.91
N HIS A 138 7.92 -10.84 -26.95
CA HIS A 138 8.13 -9.73 -27.90
C HIS A 138 7.34 -8.47 -27.49
N TRP A 139 7.51 -7.97 -26.29
CA TRP A 139 6.80 -6.80 -25.76
C TRP A 139 7.36 -5.44 -26.21
N LYS A 140 8.58 -5.38 -26.76
CA LYS A 140 9.22 -4.14 -27.29
C LYS A 140 8.67 -3.79 -28.67
N THR A 141 7.40 -3.39 -28.73
CA THR A 141 6.68 -3.22 -29.99
C THR A 141 6.72 -1.78 -30.52
N GLN A 142 6.45 -1.61 -31.84
CA GLN A 142 6.27 -0.29 -32.44
C GLN A 142 5.02 0.41 -31.91
N ALA A 143 3.98 -0.35 -31.50
CA ALA A 143 2.77 0.20 -30.90
C ALA A 143 3.09 0.91 -29.58
N LEU A 144 3.90 0.29 -28.68
CA LEU A 144 4.37 0.93 -27.47
C LEU A 144 5.17 2.21 -27.75
N LYS A 145 6.11 2.15 -28.70
CA LYS A 145 6.90 3.32 -29.08
C LYS A 145 6.04 4.45 -29.63
N LYS A 146 5.04 4.12 -30.47
CA LYS A 146 4.09 5.09 -31.02
C LYS A 146 3.27 5.74 -29.90
N PHE A 147 2.70 4.95 -28.98
CA PHE A 147 1.94 5.45 -27.85
C PHE A 147 2.75 6.46 -27.02
N ILE A 148 4.00 6.11 -26.67
CA ILE A 148 4.89 6.98 -25.89
C ILE A 148 5.21 8.27 -26.66
N LYS A 149 5.49 8.17 -27.97
CA LYS A 149 5.79 9.31 -28.83
C LYS A 149 4.58 10.24 -28.99
N ASP A 150 3.38 9.68 -29.20
CA ASP A 150 2.15 10.45 -29.39
C ASP A 150 1.75 11.18 -28.08
N PHE A 151 1.97 10.55 -26.94
CA PHE A 151 1.73 11.18 -25.64
C PHE A 151 2.79 12.24 -25.33
N ASP A 152 4.06 12.05 -25.71
CA ASP A 152 5.22 12.92 -25.43
C ASP A 152 5.30 13.35 -23.97
N PRO A 153 5.68 12.47 -23.05
CA PRO A 153 5.76 12.77 -21.64
C PRO A 153 6.88 13.77 -21.31
N ASP A 154 6.65 14.62 -20.30
CA ASP A 154 7.69 15.47 -19.72
C ASP A 154 8.52 14.71 -18.67
N ILE A 155 7.87 13.78 -17.95
CA ILE A 155 8.44 13.01 -16.84
C ILE A 155 8.03 11.54 -16.96
N ILE A 156 8.96 10.63 -16.65
CA ILE A 156 8.69 9.21 -16.45
C ILE A 156 8.63 8.93 -14.95
N PHE A 157 7.51 8.37 -14.48
CA PHE A 157 7.33 7.98 -13.09
C PHE A 157 7.38 6.46 -12.97
N VAL A 158 8.33 5.94 -12.18
CA VAL A 158 8.59 4.50 -12.04
C VAL A 158 8.45 4.04 -10.59
N PRO A 159 7.30 3.48 -10.21
CA PRO A 159 7.17 2.78 -8.95
C PRO A 159 7.98 1.49 -8.99
N VAL A 160 8.70 1.18 -7.91
CA VAL A 160 9.52 -0.02 -7.82
C VAL A 160 8.69 -1.18 -7.29
N PHE A 161 8.72 -2.30 -8.01
CA PHE A 161 8.06 -3.56 -7.65
C PHE A 161 9.06 -4.68 -7.41
N PRO A 162 8.70 -5.76 -6.68
CA PRO A 162 9.58 -6.89 -6.41
C PRO A 162 9.71 -7.86 -7.61
N TYR A 163 9.65 -7.34 -8.86
CA TYR A 163 9.69 -8.13 -10.09
C TYR A 163 10.70 -7.55 -11.08
N ALA A 164 11.62 -8.39 -11.58
CA ALA A 164 12.64 -7.94 -12.52
C ALA A 164 12.07 -7.63 -13.92
N TYR A 165 10.95 -8.23 -14.31
CA TYR A 165 10.36 -7.98 -15.64
C TYR A 165 9.86 -6.54 -15.78
N ILE A 166 9.21 -5.98 -14.75
CA ILE A 166 8.73 -4.60 -14.81
C ILE A 166 9.91 -3.62 -14.81
N ALA A 167 10.97 -3.90 -14.05
CA ALA A 167 12.20 -3.13 -14.08
C ALA A 167 12.76 -3.03 -15.51
N ARG A 168 12.79 -4.15 -16.27
CA ARG A 168 13.24 -4.15 -17.66
C ARG A 168 12.34 -3.30 -18.59
N ILE A 169 11.03 -3.26 -18.35
CA ILE A 169 10.10 -2.42 -19.11
C ILE A 169 10.37 -0.96 -18.79
N GLN A 170 10.50 -0.62 -17.52
CA GLN A 170 10.82 0.73 -17.03
C GLN A 170 12.15 1.22 -17.60
N GLU A 171 13.23 0.44 -17.50
CA GLU A 171 14.53 0.77 -18.08
C GLU A 171 14.46 1.00 -19.61
N HIS A 172 13.71 0.16 -20.32
CA HIS A 172 13.51 0.32 -21.75
C HIS A 172 12.81 1.65 -22.08
N ILE A 173 11.74 1.99 -21.36
CA ILE A 173 11.00 3.25 -21.57
C ILE A 173 11.87 4.46 -21.22
N ILE A 174 12.59 4.43 -20.11
CA ILE A 174 13.55 5.47 -19.72
C ILE A 174 14.58 5.68 -20.84
N LYS A 175 15.17 4.59 -21.34
CA LYS A 175 16.19 4.64 -22.39
C LYS A 175 15.70 5.22 -23.70
N ILE A 176 14.49 4.83 -24.16
CA ILE A 176 13.96 5.29 -25.46
C ILE A 176 13.41 6.72 -25.40
N THR A 177 13.03 7.20 -24.22
CA THR A 177 12.50 8.56 -24.06
C THR A 177 13.58 9.57 -23.74
N GLY A 178 14.61 9.20 -22.97
CA GLY A 178 15.63 10.13 -22.46
C GLY A 178 15.06 11.24 -21.56
N LYS A 179 13.82 11.08 -21.08
CA LYS A 179 13.12 12.10 -20.28
C LYS A 179 13.53 12.01 -18.80
N PRO A 180 13.39 13.12 -18.05
CA PRO A 180 13.56 13.10 -16.59
C PRO A 180 12.76 11.98 -15.96
N THR A 181 13.40 11.27 -15.01
CA THR A 181 12.81 10.10 -14.36
C THR A 181 12.68 10.33 -12.87
N VAL A 182 11.52 9.96 -12.33
CA VAL A 182 11.20 9.97 -10.92
C VAL A 182 10.95 8.54 -10.47
N CYS A 183 11.62 8.11 -9.40
CA CYS A 183 11.48 6.78 -8.82
C CYS A 183 10.65 6.85 -7.53
N TYR A 184 9.80 5.85 -7.28
CA TYR A 184 9.01 5.75 -6.06
C TYR A 184 9.12 4.37 -5.43
N LEU A 185 9.60 4.33 -4.20
CA LEU A 185 9.63 3.16 -3.34
C LEU A 185 8.51 3.29 -2.31
N ALA A 186 7.57 2.35 -2.33
CA ALA A 186 6.43 2.32 -1.41
C ALA A 186 6.50 1.13 -0.44
N ASP A 187 7.40 0.19 -0.71
CA ASP A 187 7.56 -1.05 0.03
C ASP A 187 9.03 -1.48 0.02
N ASP A 188 9.41 -2.27 1.02
CA ASP A 188 10.71 -2.92 1.07
C ASP A 188 10.86 -3.98 -0.04
N ASN A 189 11.17 -3.52 -1.23
CA ASN A 189 11.36 -4.37 -2.40
C ASN A 189 12.82 -4.76 -2.67
N TYR A 190 13.79 -4.21 -1.93
CA TYR A 190 15.22 -4.34 -2.20
C TYR A 190 16.06 -4.91 -1.04
N SER A 191 15.57 -4.90 0.21
CA SER A 191 16.30 -5.50 1.32
C SER A 191 16.17 -7.03 1.33
N TYR A 192 17.07 -7.69 2.02
CA TYR A 192 17.02 -9.15 2.19
C TYR A 192 16.29 -9.58 3.47
N ASP A 193 15.88 -8.63 4.31
CA ASP A 193 15.33 -8.89 5.64
C ASP A 193 14.03 -9.69 5.62
N GLY A 194 13.20 -9.48 4.59
CA GLY A 194 11.96 -10.22 4.36
C GLY A 194 12.09 -11.48 3.51
N CYS A 195 13.31 -11.90 3.12
CA CYS A 195 13.51 -13.08 2.30
C CYS A 195 13.27 -14.36 3.10
N VAL A 196 12.40 -15.23 2.58
CA VAL A 196 12.05 -16.51 3.21
C VAL A 196 12.79 -17.67 2.55
N ASP A 197 13.06 -17.58 1.24
CA ASP A 197 13.68 -18.64 0.45
C ASP A 197 14.64 -18.13 -0.63
N VAL A 198 15.32 -19.06 -1.32
CA VAL A 198 16.32 -18.77 -2.36
C VAL A 198 15.74 -17.95 -3.52
N ILE A 199 14.47 -18.17 -3.87
CA ILE A 199 13.81 -17.43 -4.97
C ILE A 199 13.62 -15.97 -4.57
N ASP A 200 13.25 -15.71 -3.31
CA ASP A 200 13.15 -14.34 -2.79
C ASP A 200 14.52 -13.64 -2.84
N TYR A 201 15.60 -14.32 -2.43
CA TYR A 201 16.96 -13.76 -2.52
C TYR A 201 17.35 -13.41 -3.97
N ILE A 202 17.05 -14.27 -4.95
CA ILE A 202 17.33 -14.02 -6.37
C ILE A 202 16.55 -12.78 -6.85
N HIS A 203 15.24 -12.69 -6.55
CA HIS A 203 14.42 -11.54 -6.93
C HIS A 203 14.91 -10.25 -6.27
N ARG A 204 15.18 -10.28 -4.97
CA ARG A 204 15.71 -9.14 -4.22
C ARG A 204 17.07 -8.69 -4.76
N PHE A 205 17.93 -9.60 -5.14
CA PHE A 205 19.21 -9.25 -5.77
C PHE A 205 18.99 -8.43 -7.04
N TRP A 206 18.12 -8.87 -7.95
CA TRP A 206 17.86 -8.13 -9.18
C TRP A 206 17.19 -6.78 -8.94
N VAL A 207 16.18 -6.73 -8.07
CA VAL A 207 15.51 -5.46 -7.72
C VAL A 207 16.48 -4.51 -7.05
N ARG A 208 17.35 -5.00 -6.17
CA ARG A 208 18.38 -4.17 -5.51
C ARG A 208 19.38 -3.59 -6.51
N GLN A 209 19.81 -4.35 -7.52
CA GLN A 209 20.66 -3.83 -8.60
C GLN A 209 19.92 -2.74 -9.39
N TYR A 210 18.64 -2.95 -9.65
CA TYR A 210 17.80 -1.97 -10.35
C TYR A 210 17.63 -0.68 -9.54
N VAL A 211 17.29 -0.78 -8.25
CA VAL A 211 17.19 0.39 -7.36
C VAL A 211 18.53 1.14 -7.29
N GLY A 212 19.65 0.42 -7.17
CA GLY A 212 20.99 1.01 -7.22
C GLY A 212 21.35 1.65 -8.58
N SER A 213 20.76 1.19 -9.69
CA SER A 213 20.86 1.87 -10.99
C SER A 213 20.02 3.15 -11.00
N LEU A 214 18.77 3.08 -10.56
CA LEU A 214 17.88 4.23 -10.47
C LEU A 214 18.43 5.32 -9.54
N SER A 215 19.02 4.96 -8.41
CA SER A 215 19.60 5.92 -7.46
C SER A 215 20.69 6.82 -8.08
N ARG A 216 21.34 6.32 -9.14
CA ARG A 216 22.38 7.06 -9.87
C ARG A 216 21.87 7.82 -11.09
N THR A 217 20.71 7.45 -11.61
CA THR A 217 20.22 7.92 -12.92
C THR A 217 18.91 8.69 -12.85
N CYS A 218 18.07 8.46 -11.83
CA CYS A 218 16.84 9.23 -11.67
C CYS A 218 17.11 10.65 -11.16
N ASN A 219 16.22 11.56 -11.52
CA ASN A 219 16.30 12.96 -11.09
C ASN A 219 15.83 13.14 -9.65
N GLN A 220 14.89 12.34 -9.20
CA GLN A 220 14.39 12.32 -7.83
C GLN A 220 13.93 10.93 -7.44
N MET A 221 14.25 10.55 -6.21
CA MET A 221 13.74 9.33 -5.57
C MET A 221 12.76 9.71 -4.46
N PHE A 222 11.56 9.15 -4.52
CA PHE A 222 10.58 9.24 -3.46
C PHE A 222 10.48 7.92 -2.70
N VAL A 223 10.22 8.03 -1.41
CA VAL A 223 10.01 6.92 -0.46
C VAL A 223 8.77 7.18 0.36
N ILE A 224 8.15 6.15 0.93
CA ILE A 224 6.84 6.32 1.56
C ILE A 224 6.91 6.81 3.01
N VAL A 225 8.03 6.55 3.74
CA VAL A 225 8.15 6.81 5.18
C VAL A 225 9.60 7.10 5.59
N ASP A 226 9.78 7.75 6.75
CA ASP A 226 11.10 8.14 7.28
C ASP A 226 12.10 6.98 7.34
N LYS A 227 11.67 5.82 7.85
CA LYS A 227 12.55 4.65 8.00
C LYS A 227 13.06 4.11 6.66
N GLU A 228 12.20 4.12 5.64
CA GLU A 228 12.62 3.76 4.28
C GLU A 228 13.57 4.81 3.70
N LYS A 229 13.35 6.11 4.02
CA LYS A 229 14.27 7.19 3.63
C LYS A 229 15.66 6.96 4.21
N GLU A 230 15.75 6.71 5.51
CA GLU A 230 17.02 6.48 6.20
C GLU A 230 17.79 5.27 5.61
N ASP A 231 17.09 4.15 5.39
CA ASP A 231 17.71 2.95 4.79
C ASP A 231 18.13 3.17 3.34
N THR A 232 17.26 3.78 2.53
CA THR A 232 17.51 4.04 1.10
C THR A 232 18.67 5.01 0.91
N ASP A 233 18.67 6.14 1.63
CA ASP A 233 19.70 7.16 1.53
C ASP A 233 21.06 6.63 2.02
N SER A 234 21.09 5.90 3.13
CA SER A 234 22.30 5.25 3.64
C SER A 234 22.85 4.20 2.69
N ARG A 235 21.99 3.40 2.07
CA ARG A 235 22.36 2.24 1.26
C ARG A 235 22.78 2.60 -0.16
N PHE A 236 22.13 3.59 -0.75
CA PHE A 236 22.31 3.96 -2.15
C PHE A 236 22.94 5.35 -2.35
N GLY A 237 23.20 6.09 -1.27
CA GLY A 237 23.78 7.44 -1.34
C GLY A 237 22.84 8.46 -1.97
N THR A 238 21.53 8.30 -1.78
CA THR A 238 20.49 9.19 -2.33
C THR A 238 20.15 10.31 -1.35
N ASN A 239 19.39 11.30 -1.83
CA ASN A 239 18.67 12.26 -1.02
C ASN A 239 17.18 12.15 -1.37
N SER A 240 16.54 11.09 -0.87
CA SER A 240 15.17 10.81 -1.16
C SER A 240 14.22 11.78 -0.44
N VAL A 241 13.01 11.92 -0.97
CA VAL A 241 11.95 12.75 -0.41
C VAL A 241 10.78 11.86 -0.03
N ILE A 242 10.17 12.13 1.12
CA ILE A 242 9.00 11.36 1.56
C ILE A 242 7.79 11.79 0.73
N LEU A 243 7.11 10.81 0.13
CA LEU A 243 5.86 10.97 -0.59
C LEU A 243 4.90 9.89 -0.13
N THR A 244 4.03 10.23 0.80
CA THR A 244 2.99 9.34 1.30
C THR A 244 1.65 9.60 0.61
N LYS A 245 0.63 8.79 0.92
CA LYS A 245 -0.73 8.97 0.42
C LYS A 245 -1.25 10.35 0.83
N SER A 246 -1.68 11.13 -0.15
CA SER A 246 -2.32 12.42 0.13
C SER A 246 -3.76 12.23 0.61
N VAL A 247 -4.18 13.07 1.53
CA VAL A 247 -5.56 13.14 2.03
C VAL A 247 -6.05 14.57 1.92
N ASP A 248 -7.27 14.75 1.43
CA ASP A 248 -7.93 16.04 1.50
C ASP A 248 -8.52 16.23 2.90
N PHE A 249 -7.92 17.13 3.65
CA PHE A 249 -8.38 17.49 4.99
C PHE A 249 -9.41 18.62 5.03
N LYS A 250 -9.78 19.19 3.85
CA LYS A 250 -10.79 20.28 3.83
C LYS A 250 -12.10 19.82 4.43
N GLY A 251 -12.53 20.52 5.48
CA GLY A 251 -13.77 20.22 6.18
C GLY A 251 -13.76 18.95 7.04
N LYS A 252 -12.61 18.29 7.18
CA LYS A 252 -12.46 17.20 8.13
C LYS A 252 -12.14 17.76 9.51
N THR A 253 -12.96 17.42 10.47
CA THR A 253 -12.77 17.72 11.89
C THR A 253 -13.03 16.46 12.67
N TYR A 254 -12.45 16.36 13.85
CA TYR A 254 -12.83 15.30 14.77
C TYR A 254 -14.31 15.39 15.10
N ILE A 255 -15.03 14.30 14.96
CA ILE A 255 -16.43 14.19 15.36
C ILE A 255 -16.45 13.40 16.66
N GLU A 256 -16.72 14.09 17.76
CA GLU A 256 -16.85 13.46 19.06
C GLU A 256 -18.02 12.46 19.05
N LYS A 257 -17.72 11.23 19.43
CA LYS A 257 -18.70 10.17 19.55
C LYS A 257 -18.56 9.53 20.94
N LYS A 258 -19.68 9.33 21.63
CA LYS A 258 -19.68 8.53 22.86
C LYS A 258 -19.26 7.09 22.49
N PRO A 259 -18.28 6.52 23.20
CA PRO A 259 -17.87 5.12 22.97
C PRO A 259 -19.04 4.16 23.12
N ASN A 260 -19.03 3.09 22.33
CA ASN A 260 -19.99 2.00 22.46
C ASN A 260 -19.83 1.28 23.82
N ASN A 261 -20.85 0.60 24.24
CA ASN A 261 -20.82 -0.29 25.40
C ASN A 261 -21.48 -1.62 25.01
N PRO A 262 -20.69 -2.69 24.80
CA PRO A 262 -19.23 -2.84 24.91
C PRO A 262 -18.44 -1.99 23.89
N ILE A 263 -17.17 -1.67 24.22
CA ILE A 263 -16.26 -0.91 23.32
C ILE A 263 -15.98 -1.76 22.08
N LYS A 264 -16.09 -1.15 20.91
CA LYS A 264 -16.02 -1.83 19.61
C LYS A 264 -14.66 -1.67 18.95
N PHE A 265 -13.89 -2.75 18.94
CA PHE A 265 -12.62 -2.88 18.22
C PHE A 265 -12.87 -3.45 16.83
N VAL A 266 -12.27 -2.86 15.79
CA VAL A 266 -12.49 -3.29 14.41
C VAL A 266 -11.17 -3.43 13.66
N TYR A 267 -11.00 -4.59 13.03
CA TYR A 267 -9.94 -4.84 12.05
C TYR A 267 -10.53 -5.02 10.66
N THR A 268 -9.94 -4.37 9.67
CA THR A 268 -10.29 -4.55 8.25
C THR A 268 -9.03 -4.82 7.44
N GLY A 269 -8.89 -6.01 6.85
CA GLY A 269 -7.72 -6.30 6.03
C GLY A 269 -7.42 -7.77 5.81
N SER A 270 -6.26 -8.03 5.18
CA SER A 270 -5.75 -9.39 4.97
C SER A 270 -5.22 -9.97 6.28
N LEU A 271 -5.49 -11.24 6.51
CA LEU A 271 -4.96 -12.03 7.62
C LEU A 271 -3.60 -12.69 7.30
N ALA A 272 -3.10 -12.52 6.07
CA ALA A 272 -1.82 -13.10 5.66
C ALA A 272 -0.62 -12.48 6.41
N ILE A 273 0.53 -13.10 6.26
CA ILE A 273 1.83 -12.59 6.76
C ILE A 273 1.81 -12.45 8.30
N GLY A 274 1.28 -13.46 8.99
CA GLY A 274 1.29 -13.54 10.46
C GLY A 274 0.33 -12.59 11.19
N ARG A 275 -0.47 -11.79 10.48
CA ARG A 275 -1.48 -10.90 11.07
C ARG A 275 -2.60 -11.67 11.76
N ASP A 276 -2.94 -12.86 11.25
CA ASP A 276 -3.90 -13.80 11.85
C ASP A 276 -3.49 -14.17 13.27
N LYS A 277 -2.23 -14.50 13.51
CA LYS A 277 -1.68 -14.83 14.83
C LYS A 277 -1.73 -13.64 15.77
N THR A 278 -1.38 -12.46 15.29
CA THR A 278 -1.46 -11.21 16.06
C THR A 278 -2.89 -10.88 16.48
N LEU A 279 -3.85 -11.05 15.57
CA LEU A 279 -5.27 -10.84 15.87
C LEU A 279 -5.83 -11.90 16.81
N ALA A 280 -5.33 -13.14 16.74
CA ALA A 280 -5.67 -14.16 17.73
C ALA A 280 -5.20 -13.77 19.15
N CYS A 281 -4.01 -13.18 19.31
CA CYS A 281 -3.56 -12.68 20.60
C CYS A 281 -4.44 -11.50 21.11
N LEU A 282 -4.88 -10.62 20.21
CA LEU A 282 -5.83 -9.56 20.58
C LEU A 282 -7.20 -10.12 20.98
N ALA A 283 -7.72 -11.13 20.24
CA ALA A 283 -8.97 -11.80 20.55
C ALA A 283 -8.91 -12.47 21.94
N ASP A 284 -7.81 -13.14 22.25
CA ASP A 284 -7.60 -13.74 23.58
C ASP A 284 -7.61 -12.67 24.69
N ALA A 285 -6.96 -11.52 24.47
CA ALA A 285 -6.95 -10.42 25.42
C ALA A 285 -8.37 -9.86 25.65
N ILE A 286 -9.14 -9.62 24.59
CA ILE A 286 -10.52 -9.12 24.66
C ILE A 286 -11.44 -10.13 25.36
N ASN A 287 -11.36 -11.41 25.02
CA ASN A 287 -12.13 -12.44 25.69
C ASN A 287 -11.78 -12.55 27.17
N LYS A 288 -10.49 -12.40 27.54
CA LYS A 288 -10.02 -12.42 28.93
C LYS A 288 -10.60 -11.27 29.76
N VAL A 289 -10.65 -10.05 29.26
CA VAL A 289 -11.19 -8.89 30.00
C VAL A 289 -12.70 -8.85 30.04
N SER A 290 -13.38 -9.60 29.17
CA SER A 290 -14.82 -9.67 29.03
C SER A 290 -15.44 -10.96 29.60
N LEU A 291 -14.72 -11.74 30.44
CA LEU A 291 -15.16 -13.06 30.94
C LEU A 291 -16.52 -12.98 31.65
N ASP A 292 -16.69 -12.05 32.56
CA ASP A 292 -17.89 -11.94 33.39
C ASP A 292 -18.98 -11.07 32.74
N GLN A 293 -18.54 -9.99 32.08
CA GLN A 293 -19.41 -9.05 31.38
C GLN A 293 -18.71 -8.56 30.12
N ALA A 294 -19.45 -8.41 29.03
CA ALA A 294 -18.95 -7.85 27.79
C ALA A 294 -18.52 -6.39 27.98
N LYS A 295 -17.20 -6.13 28.06
CA LYS A 295 -16.61 -4.80 28.17
C LYS A 295 -16.06 -4.30 26.83
N ALA A 296 -15.62 -5.24 26.00
CA ALA A 296 -15.10 -4.98 24.67
C ALA A 296 -15.50 -6.12 23.72
N GLU A 297 -15.62 -5.79 22.45
CA GLU A 297 -15.86 -6.75 21.36
C GLU A 297 -14.94 -6.46 20.18
N LEU A 298 -14.43 -7.52 19.53
CA LEU A 298 -13.57 -7.46 18.37
C LEU A 298 -14.31 -7.97 17.13
N TYR A 299 -14.31 -7.16 16.06
CA TYR A 299 -14.86 -7.51 14.77
C TYR A 299 -13.77 -7.56 13.71
N ILE A 300 -13.59 -8.70 13.05
CA ILE A 300 -12.54 -8.95 12.06
C ILE A 300 -13.16 -9.13 10.69
N TYR A 301 -12.90 -8.19 9.78
CA TYR A 301 -13.35 -8.24 8.39
C TYR A 301 -12.18 -8.57 7.47
N SER A 302 -12.24 -9.71 6.80
CA SER A 302 -11.19 -10.19 5.90
C SER A 302 -11.70 -11.04 4.77
N GLN A 303 -11.05 -10.96 3.60
CA GLN A 303 -11.26 -11.89 2.49
C GLN A 303 -10.48 -13.20 2.70
N THR A 304 -9.52 -13.21 3.61
CA THR A 304 -8.68 -14.38 3.89
C THR A 304 -9.30 -15.18 5.01
N THR A 305 -9.63 -16.45 4.77
CA THR A 305 -10.04 -17.36 5.82
C THR A 305 -8.80 -17.96 6.48
N PRO A 306 -8.64 -17.83 7.80
CA PRO A 306 -7.50 -18.42 8.51
C PRO A 306 -7.66 -19.94 8.69
N SER A 307 -6.63 -20.59 9.26
CA SER A 307 -6.71 -21.99 9.67
C SER A 307 -7.73 -22.20 10.80
N ASP A 308 -8.24 -23.43 10.95
CA ASP A 308 -9.24 -23.77 11.96
C ASP A 308 -8.75 -23.45 13.39
N ASP A 309 -7.47 -23.65 13.68
CA ASP A 309 -6.85 -23.29 14.96
C ASP A 309 -6.95 -21.78 15.24
N ILE A 310 -6.58 -20.96 14.29
CA ILE A 310 -6.71 -19.50 14.41
C ILE A 310 -8.18 -19.09 14.45
N MET A 311 -9.04 -19.70 13.61
CA MET A 311 -10.47 -19.40 13.58
C MET A 311 -11.11 -19.61 14.96
N SER A 312 -10.80 -20.68 15.66
CA SER A 312 -11.33 -20.98 16.99
C SER A 312 -10.98 -19.92 18.04
N ARG A 313 -9.92 -19.14 17.82
CA ARG A 313 -9.49 -18.05 18.71
C ARG A 313 -10.12 -16.71 18.33
N ILE A 314 -10.20 -16.40 17.04
CA ILE A 314 -10.70 -15.11 16.54
C ILE A 314 -12.22 -15.06 16.39
N ASP A 315 -12.91 -16.20 16.37
CA ASP A 315 -14.36 -16.30 16.34
C ASP A 315 -14.85 -17.00 17.62
N HIS A 316 -14.84 -16.27 18.71
CA HIS A 316 -15.14 -16.80 20.05
C HIS A 316 -15.75 -15.71 20.94
N LYS A 317 -16.82 -16.00 21.65
CA LYS A 317 -17.61 -15.20 22.62
C LYS A 317 -17.66 -13.67 22.38
N HIS A 318 -16.51 -12.96 22.45
CA HIS A 318 -16.39 -11.51 22.30
C HIS A 318 -15.46 -11.10 21.15
N SER A 319 -15.14 -12.03 20.27
CA SER A 319 -14.42 -11.79 19.02
C SER A 319 -15.12 -12.48 17.88
N HIS A 320 -15.27 -11.79 16.74
CA HIS A 320 -16.16 -12.21 15.66
C HIS A 320 -15.44 -12.13 14.31
N PHE A 321 -15.36 -13.25 13.61
CA PHE A 321 -14.90 -13.27 12.22
C PHE A 321 -16.06 -12.99 11.27
N CYS A 322 -16.09 -11.78 10.71
CA CYS A 322 -17.21 -11.31 9.90
C CYS A 322 -17.05 -11.60 8.39
N GLY A 323 -15.92 -12.19 7.99
CA GLY A 323 -15.65 -12.48 6.57
C GLY A 323 -15.46 -11.25 5.71
N CYS A 324 -15.76 -11.39 4.41
CA CYS A 324 -15.60 -10.34 3.42
C CYS A 324 -16.86 -9.49 3.32
N VAL A 325 -16.68 -8.17 3.30
CA VAL A 325 -17.76 -7.19 3.06
C VAL A 325 -17.42 -6.31 1.85
N PRO A 326 -18.42 -5.75 1.16
CA PRO A 326 -18.22 -4.78 0.09
C PRO A 326 -17.39 -3.58 0.57
N TYR A 327 -16.54 -3.05 -0.31
CA TYR A 327 -15.69 -1.90 0.03
C TYR A 327 -16.49 -0.67 0.52
N GLN A 328 -17.68 -0.48 -0.04
CA GLN A 328 -18.59 0.62 0.34
C GLN A 328 -19.01 0.55 1.81
N ASP A 329 -19.13 -0.65 2.37
CA ASP A 329 -19.55 -0.84 3.76
C ASP A 329 -18.40 -0.63 4.76
N ILE A 330 -17.15 -0.76 4.30
CA ILE A 330 -15.96 -0.56 5.15
C ILE A 330 -15.97 0.82 5.81
N GLN A 331 -16.33 1.87 5.07
CA GLN A 331 -16.35 3.23 5.62
C GLN A 331 -17.34 3.35 6.79
N LYS A 332 -18.53 2.75 6.63
CA LYS A 332 -19.55 2.75 7.69
C LYS A 332 -19.11 1.93 8.91
N ILE A 333 -18.50 0.75 8.66
CA ILE A 333 -17.97 -0.10 9.72
C ILE A 333 -16.90 0.64 10.53
N LEU A 334 -15.98 1.34 9.86
CA LEU A 334 -14.96 2.15 10.52
C LEU A 334 -15.57 3.33 11.26
N GLN A 335 -16.60 3.99 10.72
CA GLN A 335 -17.30 5.09 11.43
C GLN A 335 -17.95 4.59 12.71
N ASP A 336 -18.56 3.42 12.69
CA ASP A 336 -19.25 2.81 13.86
C ASP A 336 -18.27 2.27 14.90
N SER A 337 -16.98 2.05 14.56
CA SER A 337 -15.97 1.57 15.50
C SER A 337 -15.53 2.63 16.49
N ASP A 338 -15.07 2.22 17.66
CA ASP A 338 -14.41 3.06 18.65
C ASP A 338 -12.89 3.02 18.47
N VAL A 339 -12.35 1.83 18.31
CA VAL A 339 -10.92 1.59 18.10
C VAL A 339 -10.72 0.80 16.81
N VAL A 340 -9.86 1.30 15.91
CA VAL A 340 -9.45 0.58 14.71
C VAL A 340 -8.10 -0.10 14.95
N ILE A 341 -7.97 -1.32 14.44
CA ILE A 341 -6.76 -2.11 14.63
C ILE A 341 -5.86 -2.02 13.40
N PHE A 342 -4.63 -1.63 13.61
CA PHE A 342 -3.54 -1.88 12.70
C PHE A 342 -2.72 -3.06 13.22
N ALA A 343 -2.62 -4.14 12.47
CA ALA A 343 -1.92 -5.35 12.89
C ALA A 343 -0.88 -5.79 11.85
N GLU A 344 0.34 -6.05 12.32
CA GLU A 344 1.40 -6.76 11.62
C GLU A 344 1.90 -7.91 12.51
N ALA A 345 2.70 -8.83 11.95
CA ALA A 345 3.25 -9.92 12.74
C ALA A 345 4.15 -9.39 13.87
N LEU A 346 3.99 -9.96 15.08
CA LEU A 346 4.81 -9.60 16.24
C LEU A 346 6.21 -10.23 16.15
N GLU A 347 6.33 -11.42 15.57
CA GLU A 347 7.53 -12.22 15.58
C GLU A 347 7.79 -12.92 14.24
N GLY A 348 8.98 -13.48 14.11
CA GLY A 348 9.37 -14.30 12.95
C GLY A 348 9.82 -13.47 11.74
N LYS A 349 10.08 -14.18 10.65
CA LYS A 349 10.50 -13.57 9.37
C LYS A 349 9.39 -12.74 8.74
N GLU A 350 8.13 -13.10 8.99
CA GLU A 350 6.95 -12.40 8.48
C GLU A 350 6.90 -10.96 9.01
N ALA A 351 7.29 -10.72 10.27
CA ALA A 351 7.38 -9.39 10.84
C ALA A 351 8.37 -8.47 10.09
N ASN A 352 9.43 -9.03 9.54
CA ASN A 352 10.43 -8.26 8.82
C ASN A 352 9.94 -7.79 7.44
N ILE A 353 8.87 -8.35 6.89
CA ILE A 353 8.29 -7.92 5.61
C ILE A 353 7.79 -6.47 5.68
N ALA A 354 7.26 -6.07 6.84
CA ALA A 354 6.78 -4.71 7.07
C ALA A 354 7.89 -3.73 7.55
N LYS A 355 9.17 -4.14 7.54
CA LYS A 355 10.25 -3.36 8.17
C LYS A 355 10.38 -1.94 7.62
N LEU A 356 10.28 -1.78 6.30
CA LEU A 356 10.38 -0.48 5.62
C LEU A 356 9.07 -0.08 4.93
N SER A 357 8.07 -0.98 4.87
CA SER A 357 6.78 -0.72 4.23
C SER A 357 5.87 0.11 5.13
N PHE A 358 5.00 0.93 4.53
CA PHE A 358 4.02 1.73 5.26
C PHE A 358 2.61 1.50 4.70
N SER A 359 1.69 1.10 5.56
CA SER A 359 0.31 0.88 5.16
C SER A 359 -0.46 2.18 5.01
N THR A 360 -1.00 2.43 3.84
CA THR A 360 -1.82 3.61 3.56
C THR A 360 -3.14 3.64 4.35
N LYS A 361 -3.56 2.53 4.95
CA LYS A 361 -4.70 2.48 5.88
C LYS A 361 -4.46 3.33 7.13
N ILE A 362 -3.21 3.45 7.58
CA ILE A 362 -2.85 4.31 8.72
C ILE A 362 -3.28 5.74 8.43
N THR A 363 -2.97 6.25 7.24
CA THR A 363 -3.40 7.57 6.79
C THR A 363 -4.93 7.70 6.79
N ASP A 364 -5.64 6.67 6.29
CA ASP A 364 -7.10 6.65 6.29
C ASP A 364 -7.69 6.66 7.70
N TYR A 365 -7.13 5.88 8.62
CA TYR A 365 -7.61 5.81 10.00
C TYR A 365 -7.43 7.15 10.73
N ILE A 366 -6.23 7.72 10.69
CA ILE A 366 -5.93 9.00 11.33
C ILE A 366 -6.77 10.12 10.68
N SER A 367 -6.89 10.15 9.35
CA SER A 367 -7.66 11.18 8.64
C SER A 367 -9.18 11.12 8.87
N ASN A 368 -9.67 10.02 9.41
CA ASN A 368 -11.07 9.87 9.84
C ASN A 368 -11.25 10.01 11.36
N GLY A 369 -10.24 10.52 12.07
CA GLY A 369 -10.31 10.77 13.52
C GLY A 369 -10.50 9.49 14.33
N LYS A 370 -9.88 8.40 13.95
CA LYS A 370 -10.00 7.11 14.65
C LYS A 370 -8.88 6.91 15.65
N CYS A 371 -9.24 6.42 16.85
CA CYS A 371 -8.27 5.86 17.78
C CYS A 371 -7.71 4.58 17.15
N VAL A 372 -6.39 4.53 16.96
CA VAL A 372 -5.69 3.38 16.37
C VAL A 372 -4.97 2.62 17.46
N LEU A 373 -5.22 1.30 17.56
CA LEU A 373 -4.34 0.37 18.30
C LEU A 373 -3.45 -0.32 17.27
N ALA A 374 -2.17 0.06 17.25
CA ALA A 374 -1.16 -0.47 16.36
C ALA A 374 -0.39 -1.61 17.05
N ILE A 375 -0.47 -2.82 16.47
CA ILE A 375 0.15 -4.02 16.99
C ILE A 375 1.15 -4.54 15.98
N GLY A 376 2.40 -4.75 16.40
CA GLY A 376 3.45 -5.27 15.54
C GLY A 376 4.83 -5.20 16.18
N LYS A 377 5.83 -5.74 15.49
CA LYS A 377 7.21 -5.71 15.95
C LYS A 377 7.73 -4.26 16.07
N ARG A 378 8.47 -3.96 17.13
CA ARG A 378 8.91 -2.61 17.47
C ARG A 378 9.74 -1.91 16.36
N ASP A 379 10.51 -2.67 15.60
CA ASP A 379 11.47 -2.14 14.61
C ASP A 379 10.91 -2.05 13.19
N ILE A 380 9.59 -2.14 12.99
CA ILE A 380 8.95 -1.92 11.68
C ILE A 380 8.48 -0.48 11.52
N ALA A 381 8.53 0.02 10.27
CA ALA A 381 8.21 1.40 9.95
C ALA A 381 6.82 1.89 10.43
N PRO A 382 5.73 1.09 10.34
CA PRO A 382 4.44 1.52 10.88
C PRO A 382 4.44 1.74 12.39
N ILE A 383 5.08 0.86 13.15
CA ILE A 383 5.15 0.98 14.63
C ILE A 383 6.04 2.16 15.02
N ASP A 384 7.18 2.32 14.35
CA ASP A 384 8.06 3.47 14.52
C ASP A 384 7.33 4.80 14.28
N TYR A 385 6.49 4.87 13.24
CA TYR A 385 5.64 6.02 12.94
C TYR A 385 4.71 6.38 14.11
N PHE A 386 3.95 5.40 14.64
CA PHE A 386 3.05 5.65 15.77
C PHE A 386 3.79 6.10 17.02
N LEU A 387 4.96 5.51 17.29
CA LEU A 387 5.80 5.90 18.44
C LEU A 387 6.41 7.30 18.26
N LYS A 388 6.85 7.63 17.05
CA LYS A 388 7.50 8.92 16.74
C LYS A 388 6.52 10.10 16.84
N TYR A 389 5.30 9.90 16.34
CA TYR A 389 4.31 10.96 16.22
C TYR A 389 3.22 10.91 17.30
N ASP A 390 3.30 9.97 18.23
CA ASP A 390 2.29 9.73 19.29
C ASP A 390 0.85 9.74 18.75
N SER A 391 0.67 9.08 17.59
CA SER A 391 -0.56 9.16 16.79
C SER A 391 -1.49 7.95 16.96
N GLY A 392 -1.24 7.10 17.96
CA GLY A 392 -2.03 5.92 18.28
C GLY A 392 -1.41 5.11 19.42
N LEU A 393 -2.19 4.22 19.98
CA LEU A 393 -1.75 3.26 20.97
C LEU A 393 -0.87 2.19 20.32
N VAL A 394 0.21 1.80 20.97
CA VAL A 394 1.15 0.80 20.44
C VAL A 394 1.25 -0.39 21.36
N ALA A 395 1.27 -1.60 20.79
CA ALA A 395 1.59 -2.85 21.47
C ALA A 395 2.57 -3.67 20.64
N THR A 396 3.70 -4.05 21.25
CA THR A 396 4.78 -4.80 20.58
C THR A 396 4.96 -6.21 21.17
N THR A 397 4.20 -6.53 22.21
CA THR A 397 4.15 -7.84 22.89
C THR A 397 2.73 -8.21 23.27
N ASN A 398 2.49 -9.48 23.58
CA ASN A 398 1.17 -9.95 24.03
C ASN A 398 0.73 -9.29 25.35
N ASP A 399 1.67 -9.05 26.26
CA ASP A 399 1.37 -8.36 27.51
C ASP A 399 0.99 -6.90 27.29
N GLU A 400 1.64 -6.23 26.34
CA GLU A 400 1.28 -4.87 25.95
C GLU A 400 -0.09 -4.82 25.28
N ILE A 401 -0.48 -5.82 24.46
CA ILE A 401 -1.83 -5.91 23.89
C ILE A 401 -2.87 -5.90 25.00
N LEU A 402 -2.73 -6.80 25.99
CA LEU A 402 -3.64 -6.88 27.12
C LEU A 402 -3.68 -5.56 27.90
N LYS A 403 -2.52 -4.97 28.17
CA LYS A 403 -2.40 -3.67 28.88
C LYS A 403 -3.14 -2.56 28.13
N GLN A 404 -2.99 -2.44 26.82
CA GLN A 404 -3.68 -1.42 26.03
C GLN A 404 -5.20 -1.65 26.02
N VAL A 405 -5.67 -2.88 25.87
CA VAL A 405 -7.10 -3.21 25.94
C VAL A 405 -7.67 -2.82 27.30
N VAL A 406 -7.00 -3.15 28.39
CA VAL A 406 -7.42 -2.77 29.76
C VAL A 406 -7.47 -1.26 29.91
N SER A 407 -6.43 -0.53 29.49
CA SER A 407 -6.37 0.93 29.58
C SER A 407 -7.53 1.61 28.85
N ILE A 408 -7.89 1.14 27.66
CA ILE A 408 -9.03 1.68 26.88
C ILE A 408 -10.36 1.43 27.62
N ILE A 409 -10.52 0.28 28.26
CA ILE A 409 -11.74 -0.07 28.99
C ILE A 409 -11.88 0.75 30.28
N GLU A 410 -10.77 0.94 31.00
CA GLU A 410 -10.73 1.67 32.27
C GLU A 410 -10.85 3.19 32.07
N ASP A 411 -10.29 3.72 31.00
CA ASP A 411 -10.34 5.12 30.62
C ASP A 411 -10.75 5.31 29.14
N PRO A 412 -12.05 5.27 28.81
CA PRO A 412 -12.52 5.45 27.44
C PRO A 412 -12.21 6.83 26.84
N ASP A 413 -11.79 7.84 27.63
CA ASP A 413 -11.37 9.15 27.13
C ASP A 413 -10.12 9.05 26.22
N ILE A 414 -9.32 8.02 26.40
CA ILE A 414 -8.20 7.64 25.50
C ILE A 414 -8.66 7.58 24.05
N ILE A 415 -9.87 7.07 23.76
CA ILE A 415 -10.41 6.98 22.40
C ILE A 415 -10.56 8.37 21.81
N ARG A 416 -11.05 9.33 22.60
CA ARG A 416 -11.19 10.74 22.18
C ARG A 416 -9.81 11.36 21.94
N VAL A 417 -8.90 11.20 22.87
CA VAL A 417 -7.55 11.79 22.79
C VAL A 417 -6.84 11.37 21.51
N TYR A 418 -6.80 10.07 21.18
CA TYR A 418 -6.16 9.59 19.97
C TYR A 418 -7.01 9.84 18.69
N GLY A 419 -8.32 9.95 18.81
CA GLY A 419 -9.17 10.38 17.70
C GLY A 419 -8.87 11.82 17.29
N MET A 420 -8.53 12.70 18.22
CA MET A 420 -8.15 14.11 17.97
C MET A 420 -6.78 14.26 17.31
N CYS A 421 -5.95 13.21 17.19
CA CYS A 421 -4.68 13.25 16.47
C CYS A 421 -4.83 13.70 15.02
N ILE A 422 -6.03 13.61 14.42
CA ILE A 422 -6.32 14.21 13.11
C ILE A 422 -5.97 15.70 13.07
N GLU A 423 -6.25 16.45 14.13
CA GLU A 423 -5.99 17.90 14.18
C GLU A 423 -4.49 18.20 14.18
N VAL A 424 -3.70 17.37 14.88
CA VAL A 424 -2.23 17.47 14.88
C VAL A 424 -1.66 17.17 13.49
N VAL A 425 -2.17 16.13 12.84
CA VAL A 425 -1.72 15.74 11.49
C VAL A 425 -2.08 16.81 10.46
N ILE A 426 -3.26 17.42 10.56
CA ILE A 426 -3.68 18.54 9.69
C ILE A 426 -2.71 19.73 9.85
N GLN A 427 -2.26 20.02 11.06
CA GLN A 427 -1.36 21.14 11.33
C GLN A 427 0.07 20.90 10.82
N HIS A 428 0.51 19.64 10.68
CA HIS A 428 1.89 19.29 10.30
C HIS A 428 2.05 18.84 8.84
N GLN A 429 0.95 18.66 8.09
CA GLN A 429 0.95 18.28 6.67
C GLN A 429 0.69 19.46 5.72
N ILE A 430 0.85 20.68 6.17
CA ILE A 430 0.77 21.87 5.31
C ILE A 430 2.14 22.20 4.74
#